data_84c616efdd83e6458ae26c521d9081f0
#
_entry.id   84c616efdd83e6458ae26c521d9081f0
#
_cell.length_a   1.000
_cell.length_b   1.000
_cell.length_c   1.000
_cell.angle_alpha   90.00
_cell.angle_beta   90.00
_cell.angle_gamma   90.00
#
_symmetry.space_group_name_H-M   'P 1'
#
loop_
_entity.id
_entity.type
_entity.pdbx_description
1 polymer ?
#
loop_
_entity_poly.entity_id
_entity_poly.type
_entity_poly.pdbx_seq_one_letter_code
_entity_poly.pdbx_strand_id
1 'polypeptide(L)'
;MSIKTFLFSVCLPVVLAAGCSSDQKPIVFLSEPKVPAYLSGDAAVAKGLSKEDEQKVDLVVFTYMLDKHPWNDGDYAAIFLQADDSVVDAMMNRFPKRNPPIKRGDRLDLRSAQTPLDRDTGLPVLILGADAQEPAADGSVAVTGRWYAGTDVKGYFNFVLKKSGEDWTIAGVK
;
A
#
# COMPACT_ATOMS: atom_id res chain seq x y z
N MET A 1 -45.80 -68.30 -13.63
CA MET A 1 -45.06 -67.12 -13.21
C MET A 1 -43.77 -67.59 -12.57
N SER A 2 -42.63 -67.41 -13.26
CA SER A 2 -41.36 -68.03 -12.95
C SER A 2 -40.42 -66.96 -12.38
N ILE A 3 -40.02 -67.17 -11.12
CA ILE A 3 -39.08 -66.27 -10.43
C ILE A 3 -37.68 -66.81 -10.69
N LYS A 4 -36.87 -66.08 -11.42
CA LYS A 4 -35.44 -66.37 -11.65
C LYS A 4 -34.63 -65.72 -10.52
N THR A 5 -34.03 -66.55 -9.69
CA THR A 5 -33.08 -66.20 -8.66
C THR A 5 -31.70 -65.98 -9.31
N PHE A 6 -31.16 -64.75 -9.22
CA PHE A 6 -29.81 -64.44 -9.59
C PHE A 6 -28.89 -64.52 -8.38
N LEU A 7 -27.98 -65.49 -8.39
CA LEU A 7 -26.86 -65.58 -7.46
C LEU A 7 -25.77 -64.57 -7.91
N PHE A 8 -25.48 -63.58 -7.11
CA PHE A 8 -24.32 -62.72 -7.27
C PHE A 8 -23.17 -63.28 -6.43
N SER A 9 -22.15 -63.77 -7.15
CA SER A 9 -20.86 -64.20 -6.62
C SER A 9 -20.09 -62.95 -6.17
N VAL A 10 -19.78 -62.81 -4.88
CA VAL A 10 -18.96 -61.75 -4.31
C VAL A 10 -17.49 -62.14 -4.45
N CYS A 11 -16.79 -61.59 -5.45
CA CYS A 11 -15.34 -61.60 -5.47
C CYS A 11 -14.79 -60.50 -4.59
N LEU A 12 -14.11 -60.87 -3.53
CA LEU A 12 -13.33 -59.99 -2.68
C LEU A 12 -12.00 -59.64 -3.40
N PRO A 13 -11.67 -58.39 -3.71
CA PRO A 13 -10.31 -58.07 -4.07
C PRO A 13 -9.48 -57.82 -2.79
N VAL A 14 -8.42 -58.59 -2.66
CA VAL A 14 -7.34 -58.37 -1.69
C VAL A 14 -6.64 -57.06 -2.11
N VAL A 15 -6.82 -56.00 -1.36
CA VAL A 15 -6.10 -54.75 -1.52
C VAL A 15 -4.75 -54.91 -0.81
N LEU A 16 -3.70 -55.13 -1.61
CA LEU A 16 -2.31 -54.93 -1.19
C LEU A 16 -2.10 -53.45 -0.88
N ALA A 17 -1.92 -53.13 0.40
CA ALA A 17 -1.49 -51.82 0.84
C ALA A 17 -0.06 -51.57 0.39
N ALA A 18 0.10 -50.95 -0.78
CA ALA A 18 1.35 -50.29 -1.18
C ALA A 18 1.48 -49.02 -0.33
N GLY A 19 2.44 -49.01 0.59
CA GLY A 19 2.80 -47.83 1.37
C GLY A 19 3.22 -46.68 0.45
N CYS A 20 2.35 -45.70 0.22
CA CYS A 20 2.75 -44.42 -0.29
C CYS A 20 3.50 -43.69 0.82
N SER A 21 4.81 -43.74 0.78
CA SER A 21 5.69 -42.79 1.44
C SER A 21 5.37 -41.43 0.81
N SER A 22 4.50 -40.65 1.46
CA SER A 22 4.31 -39.26 1.12
C SER A 22 5.55 -38.51 1.55
N ASP A 23 6.47 -38.30 0.64
CA ASP A 23 7.49 -37.25 0.71
C ASP A 23 6.77 -35.90 0.73
N GLN A 24 6.12 -35.58 1.85
CA GLN A 24 5.71 -34.22 2.12
C GLN A 24 7.00 -33.42 2.36
N LYS A 25 7.50 -32.81 1.26
CA LYS A 25 8.47 -31.73 1.40
C LYS A 25 7.90 -30.73 2.42
N PRO A 26 8.69 -30.36 3.44
CA PRO A 26 8.23 -29.36 4.41
C PRO A 26 7.79 -28.14 3.61
N ILE A 27 6.56 -27.65 3.87
CA ILE A 27 6.09 -26.39 3.35
C ILE A 27 7.05 -25.39 3.97
N VAL A 28 8.00 -24.91 3.17
CA VAL A 28 8.83 -23.76 3.54
C VAL A 28 7.84 -22.61 3.62
N PHE A 29 7.47 -22.22 4.84
CA PHE A 29 6.82 -20.93 5.06
C PHE A 29 7.80 -19.91 4.47
N LEU A 30 7.48 -19.43 3.28
CA LEU A 30 8.15 -18.25 2.73
C LEU A 30 8.04 -17.20 3.82
N SER A 31 9.20 -16.76 4.34
CA SER A 31 9.27 -15.64 5.28
C SER A 31 8.30 -14.57 4.81
N GLU A 32 7.51 -14.03 5.75
CA GLU A 32 6.56 -12.95 5.46
C GLU A 32 7.19 -11.98 4.45
N PRO A 33 6.46 -11.60 3.37
CA PRO A 33 7.02 -10.73 2.36
C PRO A 33 7.54 -9.49 3.09
N LYS A 34 8.85 -9.28 3.04
CA LYS A 34 9.50 -8.16 3.69
C LYS A 34 8.87 -6.91 3.07
N VAL A 35 7.98 -6.25 3.83
CA VAL A 35 7.37 -4.98 3.42
C VAL A 35 8.52 -4.07 3.00
N PRO A 36 8.54 -3.57 1.76
CA PRO A 36 9.60 -2.67 1.34
C PRO A 36 9.73 -1.51 2.33
N ALA A 37 10.95 -1.11 2.68
CA ALA A 37 11.20 -0.10 3.72
C ALA A 37 10.45 1.22 3.50
N TYR A 38 10.09 1.53 2.26
CA TYR A 38 9.27 2.69 1.91
C TYR A 38 7.76 2.51 2.21
N LEU A 39 7.33 1.30 2.60
CA LEU A 39 5.94 1.00 3.01
C LEU A 39 5.84 0.71 4.53
N SER A 40 6.97 0.56 5.23
CA SER A 40 6.96 0.52 6.68
C SER A 40 6.75 1.94 7.19
N GLY A 41 5.67 2.16 7.95
CA GLY A 41 5.27 3.49 8.46
C GLY A 41 6.23 4.19 9.42
N ASP A 42 7.48 3.74 9.49
CA ASP A 42 8.60 4.45 10.10
C ASP A 42 9.15 5.45 9.06
N ALA A 43 8.34 6.47 8.70
CA ALA A 43 8.89 7.65 8.06
C ALA A 43 9.93 8.22 9.03
N ALA A 44 11.21 8.13 8.64
CA ALA A 44 12.28 8.69 9.44
C ALA A 44 11.98 10.20 9.58
N VAL A 45 11.66 10.64 10.79
CA VAL A 45 11.48 12.07 11.09
C VAL A 45 12.70 12.79 10.55
N ALA A 46 12.50 13.72 9.63
CA ALA A 46 13.61 14.47 9.05
C ALA A 46 14.34 15.18 10.18
N LYS A 47 15.62 14.85 10.35
CA LYS A 47 16.44 15.47 11.38
C LYS A 47 16.37 17.00 11.24
N GLY A 48 15.86 17.69 12.24
CA GLY A 48 15.78 19.16 12.27
C GLY A 48 14.42 19.79 11.98
N LEU A 49 13.41 19.02 11.51
CA LEU A 49 12.01 19.49 11.50
C LEU A 49 11.33 19.13 12.81
N SER A 50 10.46 20.02 13.29
CA SER A 50 9.52 19.66 14.34
C SER A 50 8.44 18.72 13.76
N LYS A 51 7.82 17.89 14.60
CA LYS A 51 6.70 17.04 14.15
C LYS A 51 5.55 17.84 13.53
N GLU A 52 5.29 19.02 14.05
CA GLU A 52 4.27 19.93 13.52
C GLU A 52 4.63 20.46 12.14
N ASP A 53 5.91 20.84 11.93
CA ASP A 53 6.39 21.27 10.61
C ASP A 53 6.36 20.13 9.60
N GLU A 54 6.72 18.92 10.01
CA GLU A 54 6.66 17.71 9.14
C GLU A 54 5.22 17.46 8.67
N GLN A 55 4.24 17.48 9.57
CA GLN A 55 2.82 17.37 9.21
C GLN A 55 2.35 18.45 8.25
N LYS A 56 2.78 19.71 8.45
CA LYS A 56 2.48 20.81 7.52
C LYS A 56 3.11 20.61 6.15
N VAL A 57 4.36 20.13 6.10
CA VAL A 57 5.07 19.77 4.86
C VAL A 57 4.31 18.68 4.12
N ASP A 58 3.93 17.60 4.79
CA ASP A 58 3.17 16.51 4.21
C ASP A 58 1.83 17.00 3.62
N LEU A 59 1.08 17.82 4.37
CA LEU A 59 -0.18 18.40 3.89
C LEU A 59 0.00 19.20 2.59
N VAL A 60 1.07 19.99 2.49
CA VAL A 60 1.36 20.79 1.31
C VAL A 60 1.70 19.88 0.11
N VAL A 61 2.57 18.88 0.32
CA VAL A 61 3.01 17.96 -0.73
C VAL A 61 1.85 17.10 -1.22
N PHE A 62 1.09 16.46 -0.32
CA PHE A 62 -0.06 15.63 -0.72
C PHE A 62 -1.15 16.46 -1.38
N THR A 63 -1.42 17.69 -0.91
CA THR A 63 -2.35 18.59 -1.58
C THR A 63 -1.93 18.82 -3.03
N TYR A 64 -0.65 19.17 -3.25
CA TYR A 64 -0.14 19.39 -4.61
C TYR A 64 -0.26 18.12 -5.46
N MET A 65 0.18 16.97 -4.94
CA MET A 65 0.12 15.70 -5.67
C MET A 65 -1.31 15.36 -6.06
N LEU A 66 -2.27 15.52 -5.16
CA LEU A 66 -3.67 15.22 -5.40
C LEU A 66 -4.35 16.21 -6.36
N ASP A 67 -3.97 17.50 -6.34
CA ASP A 67 -4.56 18.52 -7.21
C ASP A 67 -3.99 18.51 -8.64
N LYS A 68 -2.69 18.24 -8.77
CA LYS A 68 -1.98 18.37 -10.06
C LYS A 68 -1.88 17.08 -10.85
N HIS A 69 -2.03 15.94 -10.17
CA HIS A 69 -2.00 14.64 -10.80
C HIS A 69 -3.32 13.91 -10.54
N PRO A 70 -4.33 14.14 -11.40
CA PRO A 70 -5.55 13.37 -11.35
C PRO A 70 -5.20 11.94 -11.78
N TRP A 71 -5.03 11.04 -10.79
CA TRP A 71 -5.07 9.62 -11.08
C TRP A 71 -6.50 9.28 -11.43
N ASN A 72 -6.70 8.78 -12.66
CA ASN A 72 -8.01 8.63 -13.27
C ASN A 72 -8.90 7.67 -12.49
N ASP A 73 -10.17 8.01 -12.45
CA ASP A 73 -11.24 7.16 -11.98
C ASP A 73 -11.21 5.83 -12.72
N GLY A 74 -11.15 4.72 -11.98
CA GLY A 74 -11.18 3.38 -12.53
C GLY A 74 -9.86 2.62 -12.50
N ASP A 75 -8.72 3.31 -12.36
CA ASP A 75 -7.42 2.67 -12.26
C ASP A 75 -7.17 2.13 -10.83
N TYR A 76 -7.71 2.82 -9.80
CA TYR A 76 -7.49 2.50 -8.40
C TYR A 76 -8.79 2.58 -7.58
N ALA A 77 -8.93 1.65 -6.61
CA ALA A 77 -10.08 1.62 -5.71
C ALA A 77 -9.97 2.65 -4.58
N ALA A 78 -8.76 3.03 -4.20
CA ALA A 78 -8.49 3.97 -3.12
C ALA A 78 -7.08 4.58 -3.24
N ILE A 79 -6.88 5.67 -2.50
CA ILE A 79 -5.57 6.30 -2.27
C ILE A 79 -5.22 6.14 -0.79
N PHE A 80 -4.00 5.71 -0.51
CA PHE A 80 -3.44 5.61 0.84
C PHE A 80 -2.29 6.59 0.98
N LEU A 81 -2.25 7.32 2.11
CA LEU A 81 -1.17 8.24 2.41
C LEU A 81 -0.25 7.61 3.47
N GLN A 82 1.05 7.63 3.21
CA GLN A 82 2.07 7.27 4.20
C GLN A 82 2.38 8.50 5.04
N ALA A 83 1.56 8.73 6.05
CA ALA A 83 1.64 9.88 6.95
C ALA A 83 0.97 9.56 8.29
N ASP A 84 1.15 10.43 9.26
CA ASP A 84 0.42 10.38 10.54
C ASP A 84 -1.10 10.44 10.31
N ASP A 85 -1.86 9.79 11.17
CA ASP A 85 -3.34 9.75 11.10
C ASP A 85 -3.96 11.16 11.05
N SER A 86 -3.37 12.15 11.74
CA SER A 86 -3.83 13.54 11.71
C SER A 86 -3.74 14.17 10.31
N VAL A 87 -2.67 13.84 9.55
CA VAL A 87 -2.49 14.28 8.16
C VAL A 87 -3.50 13.57 7.26
N VAL A 88 -3.66 12.24 7.44
CA VAL A 88 -4.65 11.46 6.67
C VAL A 88 -6.06 12.02 6.87
N ASP A 89 -6.46 12.30 8.12
CA ASP A 89 -7.78 12.87 8.45
C ASP A 89 -7.98 14.26 7.84
N ALA A 90 -6.96 15.11 7.92
CA ALA A 90 -7.00 16.44 7.31
C ALA A 90 -7.19 16.35 5.79
N MET A 91 -6.50 15.39 5.12
CA MET A 91 -6.63 15.18 3.69
C MET A 91 -7.98 14.59 3.30
N MET A 92 -8.52 13.62 4.06
CA MET A 92 -9.88 13.09 3.86
C MET A 92 -10.95 14.20 3.98
N ASN A 93 -10.79 15.08 4.97
CA ASN A 93 -11.70 16.22 5.17
C ASN A 93 -11.57 17.28 4.07
N ARG A 94 -10.38 17.50 3.54
CA ARG A 94 -10.12 18.44 2.44
C ARG A 94 -10.67 17.95 1.10
N PHE A 95 -10.64 16.63 0.87
CA PHE A 95 -11.05 15.98 -0.37
C PHE A 95 -12.19 14.98 -0.16
N PRO A 96 -13.34 15.37 0.44
CA PRO A 96 -14.39 14.42 0.86
C PRO A 96 -15.13 13.72 -0.29
N LYS A 97 -15.03 14.28 -1.49
CA LYS A 97 -15.69 13.74 -2.71
C LYS A 97 -14.68 13.24 -3.74
N ARG A 98 -13.43 13.03 -3.30
CA ARG A 98 -12.41 12.54 -4.23
C ARG A 98 -12.74 11.13 -4.69
N ASN A 99 -12.50 10.88 -5.96
CA ASN A 99 -12.56 9.57 -6.57
C ASN A 99 -11.21 9.32 -7.32
N PRO A 100 -10.46 8.28 -6.97
CA PRO A 100 -10.71 7.32 -5.90
C PRO A 100 -10.58 7.97 -4.49
N PRO A 101 -11.32 7.44 -3.47
CA PRO A 101 -11.33 8.01 -2.13
C PRO A 101 -9.99 7.82 -1.40
N ILE A 102 -9.67 8.76 -0.50
CA ILE A 102 -8.56 8.57 0.46
C ILE A 102 -9.06 7.66 1.58
N LYS A 103 -8.29 6.63 1.94
CA LYS A 103 -8.60 5.68 3.01
C LYS A 103 -7.47 5.59 4.04
N ARG A 104 -7.79 5.13 5.24
CA ARG A 104 -6.82 4.88 6.31
C ARG A 104 -6.02 3.60 6.05
N GLY A 105 -4.78 3.57 6.55
CA GLY A 105 -3.82 2.50 6.33
C GLY A 105 -4.27 1.10 6.80
N ASP A 106 -5.19 1.02 7.78
CA ASP A 106 -5.77 -0.25 8.26
C ASP A 106 -6.58 -1.00 7.17
N ARG A 107 -6.98 -0.30 6.11
CA ARG A 107 -7.66 -0.87 4.94
C ARG A 107 -6.72 -1.31 3.83
N LEU A 108 -5.42 -1.09 3.99
CA LEU A 108 -4.41 -1.49 3.01
C LEU A 108 -4.02 -2.96 3.18
N ASP A 109 -3.95 -3.70 2.08
CA ASP A 109 -3.44 -5.06 2.02
C ASP A 109 -2.13 -5.11 1.22
N LEU A 110 -1.05 -5.42 1.91
CA LEU A 110 0.31 -5.53 1.35
C LEU A 110 0.78 -6.99 1.21
N ARG A 111 -0.11 -7.97 1.41
CA ARG A 111 0.26 -9.40 1.30
C ARG A 111 0.70 -9.79 -0.11
N SER A 112 0.23 -9.07 -1.13
CA SER A 112 0.78 -9.18 -2.47
C SER A 112 2.04 -8.33 -2.59
N ALA A 113 3.20 -8.94 -2.80
CA ALA A 113 4.45 -8.21 -3.01
C ALA A 113 4.48 -7.38 -4.31
N GLN A 114 3.53 -7.60 -5.22
CA GLN A 114 3.52 -6.98 -6.54
C GLN A 114 2.56 -5.79 -6.64
N THR A 115 1.40 -5.87 -6.00
CA THR A 115 0.37 -4.84 -6.11
C THR A 115 -0.33 -4.65 -4.78
N PRO A 116 -0.31 -3.45 -4.18
CA PRO A 116 -1.07 -3.14 -2.99
C PRO A 116 -2.57 -3.14 -3.32
N LEU A 117 -3.38 -3.70 -2.41
CA LEU A 117 -4.81 -3.86 -2.60
C LEU A 117 -5.60 -3.18 -1.48
N ASP A 118 -6.79 -2.70 -1.81
CA ASP A 118 -7.79 -2.30 -0.83
C ASP A 118 -8.46 -3.53 -0.22
N ARG A 119 -8.46 -3.68 1.10
CA ARG A 119 -9.04 -4.83 1.82
C ARG A 119 -10.54 -4.98 1.60
N ASP A 120 -11.24 -3.88 1.39
CA ASP A 120 -12.69 -3.90 1.26
C ASP A 120 -13.12 -4.41 -0.11
N THR A 121 -12.37 -4.08 -1.16
CA THR A 121 -12.73 -4.37 -2.55
C THR A 121 -11.85 -5.42 -3.22
N GLY A 122 -10.64 -5.66 -2.70
CA GLY A 122 -9.64 -6.52 -3.33
C GLY A 122 -9.03 -5.92 -4.61
N LEU A 123 -9.28 -4.66 -4.90
CA LEU A 123 -8.81 -3.99 -6.11
C LEU A 123 -7.50 -3.21 -5.85
N PRO A 124 -6.70 -2.93 -6.91
CA PRO A 124 -5.47 -2.15 -6.80
C PRO A 124 -5.69 -0.76 -6.20
N VAL A 125 -4.68 -0.27 -5.50
CA VAL A 125 -4.69 1.05 -4.87
C VAL A 125 -3.45 1.85 -5.21
N LEU A 126 -3.53 3.17 -5.02
CA LEU A 126 -2.41 4.08 -5.11
C LEU A 126 -1.92 4.43 -3.71
N ILE A 127 -0.61 4.36 -3.48
CA ILE A 127 0.04 4.79 -2.25
C ILE A 127 0.85 6.05 -2.56
N LEU A 128 0.67 7.09 -1.75
CA LEU A 128 1.46 8.33 -1.80
C LEU A 128 2.31 8.44 -0.54
N GLY A 129 3.55 8.86 -0.70
CA GLY A 129 4.47 9.15 0.40
C GLY A 129 5.18 10.48 0.18
N ALA A 130 5.65 11.09 1.27
CA ALA A 130 6.48 12.28 1.24
C ALA A 130 7.68 12.06 2.18
N ASP A 131 8.88 12.27 1.65
CA ASP A 131 10.13 12.15 2.42
C ASP A 131 10.81 13.52 2.46
N ALA A 132 10.71 14.19 3.59
CA ALA A 132 11.41 15.42 3.84
C ALA A 132 12.88 15.16 4.19
N GLN A 133 13.78 15.97 3.67
CA GLN A 133 15.20 15.96 4.02
C GLN A 133 15.49 16.99 5.12
N GLU A 134 16.70 16.95 5.68
CA GLU A 134 17.13 17.96 6.64
C GLU A 134 17.02 19.37 6.01
N PRO A 135 16.57 20.38 6.80
CA PRO A 135 16.53 21.76 6.31
C PRO A 135 17.91 22.24 5.86
N ALA A 136 17.95 22.90 4.72
CA ALA A 136 19.14 23.56 4.25
C ALA A 136 19.48 24.81 5.07
N ALA A 137 20.68 25.37 4.89
CA ALA A 137 21.15 26.55 5.62
C ALA A 137 20.23 27.80 5.42
N ASP A 138 19.50 27.88 4.32
CA ASP A 138 18.53 28.95 4.03
C ASP A 138 17.12 28.64 4.58
N GLY A 139 16.95 27.56 5.37
CA GLY A 139 15.69 27.12 5.93
C GLY A 139 14.76 26.43 4.93
N SER A 140 15.18 26.23 3.68
CA SER A 140 14.38 25.45 2.74
C SER A 140 14.48 23.95 3.03
N VAL A 141 13.44 23.19 2.66
CA VAL A 141 13.36 21.74 2.82
C VAL A 141 13.15 21.10 1.46
N ALA A 142 14.03 20.17 1.10
CA ALA A 142 13.82 19.32 -0.06
C ALA A 142 12.92 18.15 0.35
N VAL A 143 11.90 17.85 -0.45
CA VAL A 143 10.96 16.75 -0.21
C VAL A 143 10.81 15.91 -1.47
N THR A 144 10.91 14.60 -1.32
CA THR A 144 10.58 13.67 -2.40
C THR A 144 9.17 13.14 -2.17
N GLY A 145 8.22 13.62 -2.98
CA GLY A 145 6.88 13.05 -3.08
C GLY A 145 6.93 11.79 -3.93
N ARG A 146 6.45 10.66 -3.43
CA ARG A 146 6.45 9.38 -4.13
C ARG A 146 5.04 8.87 -4.35
N TRP A 147 4.85 8.13 -5.43
CA TRP A 147 3.64 7.37 -5.65
C TRP A 147 3.98 5.95 -6.10
N TYR A 148 3.15 5.01 -5.67
CA TYR A 148 3.34 3.59 -5.92
C TYR A 148 1.98 2.89 -6.08
N ALA A 149 1.85 2.10 -7.13
CA ALA A 149 0.64 1.29 -7.36
C ALA A 149 0.97 -0.15 -7.78
N GLY A 150 2.24 -0.55 -7.64
CA GLY A 150 2.74 -1.88 -8.00
C GLY A 150 4.20 -1.83 -8.43
N THR A 151 4.78 -2.98 -8.72
CA THR A 151 6.22 -3.11 -9.01
C THR A 151 6.68 -2.19 -10.14
N ASP A 152 5.86 -2.07 -11.20
CA ASP A 152 6.20 -1.32 -12.42
C ASP A 152 5.48 0.02 -12.52
N VAL A 153 4.60 0.35 -11.56
CA VAL A 153 3.79 1.56 -11.54
C VAL A 153 4.17 2.42 -10.35
N LYS A 154 5.19 3.24 -10.54
CA LYS A 154 5.75 4.11 -9.50
C LYS A 154 6.42 5.34 -10.12
N GLY A 155 6.56 6.39 -9.32
CA GLY A 155 7.29 7.58 -9.69
C GLY A 155 7.50 8.52 -8.51
N TYR A 156 8.12 9.65 -8.77
CA TYR A 156 8.42 10.64 -7.75
C TYR A 156 8.40 12.05 -8.31
N PHE A 157 8.26 13.01 -7.42
CA PHE A 157 8.40 14.45 -7.63
C PHE A 157 9.39 14.99 -6.62
N ASN A 158 10.25 15.89 -7.02
CA ASN A 158 11.15 16.59 -6.10
C ASN A 158 10.62 18.00 -5.86
N PHE A 159 10.32 18.30 -4.62
CA PHE A 159 9.84 19.60 -4.17
C PHE A 159 10.93 20.34 -3.43
N VAL A 160 10.90 21.65 -3.52
CA VAL A 160 11.61 22.56 -2.60
C VAL A 160 10.55 23.38 -1.88
N LEU A 161 10.47 23.25 -0.57
CA LEU A 161 9.55 23.99 0.26
C LEU A 161 10.29 25.08 1.03
N LYS A 162 9.60 26.19 1.25
CA LYS A 162 10.06 27.30 2.11
C LYS A 162 9.01 27.65 3.12
N LYS A 163 9.46 27.98 4.35
CA LYS A 163 8.59 28.45 5.42
C LYS A 163 8.30 29.95 5.23
N SER A 164 7.05 30.34 5.31
CA SER A 164 6.58 31.72 5.27
C SER A 164 5.69 31.99 6.48
N GLY A 165 6.25 32.59 7.51
CA GLY A 165 5.60 32.65 8.82
C GLY A 165 5.46 31.27 9.45
N GLU A 166 4.23 30.84 9.73
CA GLU A 166 3.94 29.51 10.28
C GLU A 166 3.60 28.46 9.20
N ASP A 167 3.48 28.89 7.94
CA ASP A 167 3.06 28.03 6.84
C ASP A 167 4.23 27.61 5.95
N TRP A 168 4.09 26.43 5.34
CA TRP A 168 4.99 25.93 4.33
C TRP A 168 4.40 26.12 2.93
N THR A 169 5.25 26.50 1.96
CA THR A 169 4.83 26.71 0.58
C THR A 169 5.82 26.05 -0.38
N ILE A 170 5.33 25.56 -1.54
CA ILE A 170 6.18 25.01 -2.59
C ILE A 170 6.85 26.16 -3.34
N ALA A 171 8.17 26.24 -3.22
CA ALA A 171 9.02 27.20 -3.96
C ALA A 171 9.44 26.66 -5.32
N GLY A 172 9.46 25.33 -5.51
CA GLY A 172 9.83 24.70 -6.79
C GLY A 172 9.44 23.24 -6.84
N VAL A 173 9.18 22.74 -8.06
CA VAL A 173 8.95 21.32 -8.38
C VAL A 173 9.84 20.95 -9.54
N LYS A 174 10.50 19.78 -9.44
CA LYS A 174 11.40 19.23 -10.47
C LYS A 174 11.00 17.82 -10.85
#